data_e6757ca1022f483075e5ba56f4119178
#
_entry.id   e6757ca1022f483075e5ba56f4119178
#
_cell.length_a   1.000
_cell.length_b   1.000
_cell.length_c   1.000
_cell.angle_alpha   90.00
_cell.angle_beta   90.00
_cell.angle_gamma   90.00
#
_symmetry.space_group_name_H-M   'P 1'
#
loop_
_entity.id
_entity.type
_entity.pdbx_description
1 polymer ?
#
loop_
_entity_poly.entity_id
_entity_poly.type
_entity_poly.pdbx_seq_one_letter_code
_entity_poly.pdbx_strand_id
1 'polypeptide(L)'
;MTKWLNYYSKKRITQQWLQLSLLGETDAKSILEIGPALGGVTAMLVNADYIVTTLDILPKDFKYPETPHIQQDLLTLDPSQIKSNDAIICCETLEHIDWDKVPNILRKFHQSGAQHLIISVPYMGFQCTFDFYFNRFEFKNYFSMKKFCNFKEFNREPKGGHQWEIGYKNYTVEAWEEILRSSGWSIKIRDFTEKTRSIFHLLESNNNS
;
A
#
# COMPACT_ATOMS: atom_id res chain seq x y z
N MET A 1 -1.52 -27.34 4.96
CA MET A 1 -1.81 -26.05 5.63
C MET A 1 -2.36 -25.12 4.57
N THR A 2 -3.51 -24.48 4.80
CA THR A 2 -4.16 -23.64 3.79
C THR A 2 -3.37 -22.36 3.55
N LYS A 3 -3.26 -21.92 2.29
CA LYS A 3 -2.48 -20.71 1.89
C LYS A 3 -2.82 -19.48 2.74
N TRP A 4 -4.08 -19.29 3.09
CA TRP A 4 -4.53 -18.12 3.84
C TRP A 4 -4.00 -18.11 5.28
N LEU A 5 -3.81 -19.25 5.95
CA LEU A 5 -3.32 -19.31 7.33
C LEU A 5 -1.88 -18.79 7.47
N ASN A 6 -1.07 -18.98 6.44
CA ASN A 6 0.28 -18.41 6.39
C ASN A 6 0.28 -16.92 5.97
N TYR A 7 -0.74 -16.49 5.24
CA TYR A 7 -0.88 -15.12 4.76
C TYR A 7 -1.42 -14.17 5.84
N TYR A 8 -2.46 -14.60 6.60
CA TYR A 8 -3.06 -13.78 7.64
C TYR A 8 -2.30 -13.88 8.95
N SER A 9 -1.38 -12.96 9.18
CA SER A 9 -0.72 -12.74 10.47
C SER A 9 -1.30 -11.49 11.14
N LYS A 10 -1.16 -11.39 12.48
CA LYS A 10 -1.54 -10.18 13.22
C LYS A 10 -0.92 -8.92 12.60
N LYS A 11 0.34 -8.99 12.16
CA LYS A 11 1.04 -7.90 11.50
C LYS A 11 0.34 -7.47 10.20
N ARG A 12 0.01 -8.44 9.34
CA ARG A 12 -0.62 -8.16 8.05
C ARG A 12 -2.04 -7.61 8.21
N ILE A 13 -2.80 -8.14 9.16
CA ILE A 13 -4.14 -7.60 9.45
C ILE A 13 -4.06 -6.15 9.95
N THR A 14 -3.09 -5.80 10.79
CA THR A 14 -2.88 -4.40 11.20
C THR A 14 -2.56 -3.49 10.01
N GLN A 15 -1.72 -3.96 9.09
CA GLN A 15 -1.41 -3.24 7.85
C GLN A 15 -2.64 -3.08 6.95
N GLN A 16 -3.43 -4.13 6.79
CA GLN A 16 -4.68 -4.09 6.03
C GLN A 16 -5.72 -3.17 6.67
N TRP A 17 -5.83 -3.19 8.00
CA TRP A 17 -6.68 -2.26 8.75
C TRP A 17 -6.28 -0.81 8.50
N LEU A 18 -5.00 -0.47 8.46
CA LEU A 18 -4.55 0.89 8.21
C LEU A 18 -4.99 1.41 6.83
N GLN A 19 -5.07 0.54 5.82
CA GLN A 19 -5.62 0.92 4.51
C GLN A 19 -7.07 1.40 4.62
N LEU A 20 -7.91 0.68 5.38
CA LEU A 20 -9.29 1.08 5.60
C LEU A 20 -9.40 2.32 6.48
N SER A 21 -8.56 2.41 7.52
CA SER A 21 -8.51 3.58 8.40
C SER A 21 -8.20 4.86 7.62
N LEU A 22 -7.21 4.82 6.73
CA LEU A 22 -6.89 5.96 5.87
C LEU A 22 -7.99 6.25 4.84
N LEU A 23 -8.65 5.22 4.31
CA LEU A 23 -9.79 5.40 3.41
C LEU A 23 -10.96 6.07 4.12
N GLY A 24 -11.18 5.77 5.41
CA GLY A 24 -12.19 6.41 6.25
C GLY A 24 -12.01 7.92 6.45
N GLU A 25 -10.81 8.46 6.17
CA GLU A 25 -10.52 9.91 6.16
C GLU A 25 -10.94 10.59 4.84
N THR A 26 -11.59 9.86 3.93
CA THR A 26 -12.04 10.34 2.62
C THR A 26 -13.55 10.18 2.46
N ASP A 27 -14.11 10.82 1.45
CA ASP A 27 -15.52 10.66 1.06
C ASP A 27 -15.71 9.64 -0.08
N ALA A 28 -14.67 8.90 -0.43
CA ALA A 28 -14.68 7.90 -1.49
C ALA A 28 -15.76 6.82 -1.28
N LYS A 29 -16.40 6.38 -2.36
CA LYS A 29 -17.40 5.31 -2.39
C LYS A 29 -16.99 4.17 -3.31
N SER A 30 -16.30 4.49 -4.39
CA SER A 30 -15.82 3.55 -5.39
C SER A 30 -14.30 3.43 -5.32
N ILE A 31 -13.81 2.19 -5.17
CA ILE A 31 -12.42 1.89 -4.87
C ILE A 31 -11.81 0.97 -5.93
N LEU A 32 -10.66 1.36 -6.44
CA LEU A 32 -9.79 0.45 -7.19
C LEU A 32 -8.71 -0.10 -6.24
N GLU A 33 -8.76 -1.38 -5.94
CA GLU A 33 -7.73 -2.08 -5.18
C GLU A 33 -6.72 -2.74 -6.14
N ILE A 34 -5.45 -2.35 -6.03
CA ILE A 34 -4.34 -2.88 -6.84
C ILE A 34 -3.56 -3.89 -6.02
N GLY A 35 -3.33 -5.08 -6.59
CA GLY A 35 -2.62 -6.16 -5.92
C GLY A 35 -3.43 -6.80 -4.78
N PRO A 36 -4.68 -7.24 -4.99
CA PRO A 36 -5.57 -7.73 -3.94
C PRO A 36 -5.07 -9.02 -3.27
N ALA A 37 -4.10 -9.69 -3.86
CA ALA A 37 -3.54 -10.97 -3.38
C ALA A 37 -4.67 -12.00 -3.07
N LEU A 38 -4.85 -12.39 -1.79
CA LEU A 38 -5.91 -13.32 -1.37
C LEU A 38 -7.24 -12.61 -1.04
N GLY A 39 -7.41 -11.33 -1.36
CA GLY A 39 -8.66 -10.59 -1.20
C GLY A 39 -9.00 -10.21 0.23
N GLY A 40 -8.01 -10.10 1.13
CA GLY A 40 -8.27 -9.73 2.52
C GLY A 40 -8.78 -8.30 2.65
N VAL A 41 -8.16 -7.35 1.98
CA VAL A 41 -8.61 -5.95 1.94
C VAL A 41 -9.90 -5.83 1.14
N THR A 42 -9.99 -6.52 -0.01
CA THR A 42 -11.24 -6.60 -0.79
C THR A 42 -12.43 -6.99 0.08
N ALA A 43 -12.27 -8.05 0.92
CA ALA A 43 -13.32 -8.49 1.83
C ALA A 43 -13.74 -7.42 2.84
N MET A 44 -12.77 -6.73 3.43
CA MET A 44 -13.06 -5.65 4.39
C MET A 44 -13.75 -4.47 3.72
N LEU A 45 -13.33 -4.09 2.51
CA LEU A 45 -13.94 -3.01 1.73
C LEU A 45 -15.40 -3.33 1.35
N VAL A 46 -15.66 -4.54 0.85
CA VAL A 46 -17.01 -4.98 0.49
C VAL A 46 -17.91 -5.03 1.73
N ASN A 47 -17.42 -5.53 2.86
CA ASN A 47 -18.17 -5.54 4.12
C ASN A 47 -18.42 -4.13 4.70
N ALA A 48 -17.66 -3.14 4.27
CA ALA A 48 -17.85 -1.73 4.62
C ALA A 48 -18.66 -0.95 3.56
N ASP A 49 -19.38 -1.66 2.69
CA ASP A 49 -20.28 -1.13 1.67
C ASP A 49 -19.60 -0.27 0.57
N TYR A 50 -18.28 -0.44 0.36
CA TYR A 50 -17.61 0.18 -0.78
C TYR A 50 -17.88 -0.58 -2.08
N ILE A 51 -17.98 0.16 -3.18
CA ILE A 51 -18.00 -0.40 -4.54
C ILE A 51 -16.56 -0.68 -4.94
N VAL A 52 -16.17 -1.96 -5.02
CA VAL A 52 -14.79 -2.37 -5.22
C VAL A 52 -14.57 -2.95 -6.61
N THR A 53 -13.55 -2.46 -7.29
CA THR A 53 -12.92 -3.09 -8.46
C THR A 53 -11.49 -3.46 -8.09
N THR A 54 -11.02 -4.62 -8.53
CA THR A 54 -9.64 -5.05 -8.26
C THR A 54 -8.81 -5.07 -9.55
N LEU A 55 -7.51 -4.84 -9.42
CA LEU A 55 -6.56 -4.95 -10.54
C LEU A 55 -5.30 -5.70 -10.12
N ASP A 56 -4.89 -6.67 -10.92
CA ASP A 56 -3.62 -7.38 -10.75
C ASP A 56 -3.09 -7.85 -12.11
N ILE A 57 -1.79 -8.11 -12.20
CA ILE A 57 -1.18 -8.79 -13.35
C ILE A 57 -1.62 -10.28 -13.40
N LEU A 58 -1.92 -10.85 -12.25
CA LEU A 58 -2.40 -12.20 -12.08
C LEU A 58 -3.93 -12.27 -12.23
N PRO A 59 -4.48 -13.42 -12.63
CA PRO A 59 -5.91 -13.64 -12.60
C PRO A 59 -6.43 -13.64 -11.15
N LYS A 60 -7.71 -13.32 -11.00
CA LYS A 60 -8.40 -13.32 -9.70
C LYS A 60 -8.32 -14.69 -9.00
N ASP A 61 -7.72 -14.75 -7.82
CA ASP A 61 -7.55 -15.97 -7.01
C ASP A 61 -8.21 -15.83 -5.60
N PHE A 62 -9.35 -15.13 -5.50
CA PHE A 62 -10.08 -14.97 -4.24
C PHE A 62 -11.60 -15.09 -4.41
N LYS A 63 -12.29 -15.43 -3.29
CA LYS A 63 -13.71 -15.84 -3.29
C LYS A 63 -14.71 -14.70 -3.21
N TYR A 64 -14.58 -13.67 -4.04
CA TYR A 64 -15.60 -12.61 -4.18
C TYR A 64 -15.98 -12.52 -5.66
N PRO A 65 -16.83 -13.42 -6.16
CA PRO A 65 -17.18 -13.48 -7.58
C PRO A 65 -17.82 -12.19 -8.09
N GLU A 66 -18.59 -11.51 -7.24
CA GLU A 66 -19.28 -10.27 -7.58
C GLU A 66 -18.33 -9.06 -7.79
N THR A 67 -17.08 -9.14 -7.26
CA THR A 67 -16.14 -8.04 -7.40
C THR A 67 -15.50 -8.05 -8.79
N PRO A 68 -15.67 -7.01 -9.63
CA PRO A 68 -14.99 -6.89 -10.90
C PRO A 68 -13.46 -6.99 -10.74
N HIS A 69 -12.81 -7.65 -11.70
CA HIS A 69 -11.35 -7.79 -11.71
C HIS A 69 -10.78 -7.44 -13.08
N ILE A 70 -9.80 -6.56 -13.10
CA ILE A 70 -9.04 -6.18 -14.29
C ILE A 70 -7.70 -6.90 -14.23
N GLN A 71 -7.47 -7.85 -15.14
CA GLN A 71 -6.15 -8.49 -15.27
C GLN A 71 -5.27 -7.63 -16.18
N GLN A 72 -4.36 -6.85 -15.60
CA GLN A 72 -3.55 -5.89 -16.35
C GLN A 72 -2.21 -5.62 -15.64
N ASP A 73 -1.14 -5.43 -16.44
CA ASP A 73 0.15 -4.95 -15.96
C ASP A 73 0.11 -3.41 -15.80
N LEU A 74 0.51 -2.89 -14.65
CA LEU A 74 0.58 -1.45 -14.36
C LEU A 74 1.50 -0.70 -15.34
N LEU A 75 2.53 -1.36 -15.87
CA LEU A 75 3.44 -0.74 -16.83
C LEU A 75 2.74 -0.39 -18.16
N THR A 76 1.77 -1.21 -18.57
CA THR A 76 1.01 -1.02 -19.83
C THR A 76 -0.42 -0.52 -19.61
N LEU A 77 -0.81 -0.27 -18.34
CA LEU A 77 -2.14 0.22 -17.99
C LEU A 77 -2.47 1.52 -18.73
N ASP A 78 -3.65 1.56 -19.35
CA ASP A 78 -4.26 2.79 -19.84
C ASP A 78 -5.13 3.42 -18.71
N PRO A 79 -4.90 4.69 -18.33
CA PRO A 79 -5.71 5.37 -17.31
C PRO A 79 -7.22 5.32 -17.56
N SER A 80 -7.65 5.25 -18.82
CA SER A 80 -9.08 5.14 -19.16
C SER A 80 -9.75 3.87 -18.66
N GLN A 81 -8.98 2.79 -18.48
CA GLN A 81 -9.48 1.50 -18.00
C GLN A 81 -9.83 1.51 -16.49
N ILE A 82 -9.32 2.49 -15.75
CA ILE A 82 -9.50 2.62 -14.31
C ILE A 82 -10.20 3.92 -13.92
N LYS A 83 -10.86 4.58 -14.88
CA LYS A 83 -11.74 5.73 -14.61
C LYS A 83 -12.93 5.31 -13.74
N SER A 84 -13.57 6.30 -13.12
CA SER A 84 -14.79 6.11 -12.31
C SER A 84 -14.56 5.51 -10.92
N ASN A 85 -13.32 5.51 -10.42
CA ASN A 85 -13.05 5.20 -9.02
C ASN A 85 -12.69 6.48 -8.27
N ASP A 86 -13.30 6.69 -7.10
CA ASP A 86 -13.01 7.87 -6.27
C ASP A 86 -11.64 7.76 -5.61
N ALA A 87 -11.25 6.55 -5.22
CA ALA A 87 -9.95 6.28 -4.62
C ALA A 87 -9.26 5.04 -5.22
N ILE A 88 -7.94 5.06 -5.17
CA ILE A 88 -7.09 3.92 -5.50
C ILE A 88 -6.36 3.49 -4.22
N ILE A 89 -6.34 2.18 -3.95
CA ILE A 89 -5.49 1.56 -2.93
C ILE A 89 -4.41 0.76 -3.64
N CYS A 90 -3.13 1.11 -3.43
CA CYS A 90 -1.97 0.43 -4.01
C CYS A 90 -0.92 0.23 -2.91
N CYS A 91 -1.03 -0.87 -2.17
CA CYS A 91 -0.21 -1.13 -0.99
C CYS A 91 0.67 -2.35 -1.17
N GLU A 92 1.98 -2.22 -0.82
CA GLU A 92 2.97 -3.29 -0.93
C GLU A 92 2.99 -3.94 -2.33
N THR A 93 3.02 -3.08 -3.35
CA THR A 93 2.94 -3.49 -4.77
C THR A 93 4.04 -2.85 -5.61
N LEU A 94 4.26 -1.53 -5.46
CA LEU A 94 5.17 -0.79 -6.34
C LEU A 94 6.65 -1.14 -6.14
N GLU A 95 7.02 -1.65 -4.97
CA GLU A 95 8.38 -2.12 -4.68
C GLU A 95 8.82 -3.31 -5.54
N HIS A 96 7.89 -3.98 -6.21
CA HIS A 96 8.17 -5.06 -7.17
C HIS A 96 8.47 -4.55 -8.59
N ILE A 97 8.33 -3.24 -8.81
CA ILE A 97 8.54 -2.56 -10.08
C ILE A 97 9.81 -1.70 -9.98
N ASP A 98 10.58 -1.58 -11.04
CA ASP A 98 11.76 -0.72 -11.07
C ASP A 98 11.42 0.72 -10.66
N TRP A 99 12.24 1.31 -9.82
CA TRP A 99 12.07 2.65 -9.26
C TRP A 99 11.83 3.74 -10.29
N ASP A 100 12.56 3.69 -11.41
CA ASP A 100 12.47 4.65 -12.49
C ASP A 100 11.13 4.62 -13.25
N LYS A 101 10.37 3.53 -13.14
CA LYS A 101 9.05 3.36 -13.75
C LYS A 101 7.90 3.81 -12.85
N VAL A 102 8.12 3.90 -11.54
CA VAL A 102 7.09 4.25 -10.54
C VAL A 102 6.45 5.61 -10.82
N PRO A 103 7.19 6.69 -11.15
CA PRO A 103 6.57 8.00 -11.41
C PRO A 103 5.56 7.96 -12.56
N ASN A 104 5.79 7.13 -13.58
CA ASN A 104 4.85 6.98 -14.68
C ASN A 104 3.55 6.30 -14.26
N ILE A 105 3.63 5.29 -13.40
CA ILE A 105 2.45 4.61 -12.84
C ILE A 105 1.62 5.57 -11.99
N LEU A 106 2.27 6.33 -11.12
CA LEU A 106 1.60 7.32 -10.26
C LEU A 106 0.89 8.41 -11.07
N ARG A 107 1.50 8.85 -12.20
CA ARG A 107 0.83 9.77 -13.14
C ARG A 107 -0.38 9.12 -13.83
N LYS A 108 -0.32 7.85 -14.19
CA LYS A 108 -1.49 7.12 -14.73
C LYS A 108 -2.62 7.06 -13.70
N PHE A 109 -2.32 6.82 -12.44
CA PHE A 109 -3.32 6.87 -11.37
C PHE A 109 -3.95 8.26 -11.25
N HIS A 110 -3.14 9.32 -11.29
CA HIS A 110 -3.65 10.69 -11.29
C HIS A 110 -4.51 10.99 -12.52
N GLN A 111 -4.08 10.58 -13.72
CA GLN A 111 -4.80 10.77 -14.99
C GLN A 111 -6.12 9.99 -15.05
N SER A 112 -6.32 8.97 -14.22
CA SER A 112 -7.62 8.27 -14.14
C SER A 112 -8.73 9.14 -13.57
N GLY A 113 -8.38 10.23 -12.88
CA GLY A 113 -9.33 11.13 -12.24
C GLY A 113 -9.69 10.74 -10.79
N ALA A 114 -9.04 9.72 -10.23
CA ALA A 114 -9.20 9.38 -8.81
C ALA A 114 -8.83 10.57 -7.92
N GLN A 115 -9.65 10.87 -6.93
CA GLN A 115 -9.43 11.98 -6.01
C GLN A 115 -8.44 11.62 -4.90
N HIS A 116 -8.40 10.35 -4.50
CA HIS A 116 -7.56 9.87 -3.41
C HIS A 116 -6.71 8.68 -3.84
N LEU A 117 -5.50 8.60 -3.27
CA LEU A 117 -4.63 7.43 -3.41
C LEU A 117 -4.08 7.05 -2.02
N ILE A 118 -4.41 5.83 -1.58
CA ILE A 118 -3.78 5.20 -0.42
C ILE A 118 -2.65 4.30 -0.93
N ILE A 119 -1.43 4.59 -0.51
CA ILE A 119 -0.26 3.87 -0.98
C ILE A 119 0.64 3.49 0.18
N SER A 120 1.19 2.27 0.15
CA SER A 120 2.24 1.87 1.07
C SER A 120 3.37 1.14 0.36
N VAL A 121 4.56 1.28 0.93
CA VAL A 121 5.77 0.60 0.50
C VAL A 121 6.61 0.22 1.72
N PRO A 122 7.52 -0.77 1.62
CA PRO A 122 8.40 -1.16 2.71
C PRO A 122 9.27 0.00 3.21
N TYR A 123 9.40 0.13 4.53
CA TYR A 123 10.23 1.13 5.18
C TYR A 123 11.27 0.51 6.10
N MET A 124 12.54 0.74 5.80
CA MET A 124 13.70 0.22 6.52
C MET A 124 14.46 1.28 7.30
N GLY A 125 13.85 2.45 7.53
CA GLY A 125 14.41 3.46 8.42
C GLY A 125 14.36 3.05 9.89
N PHE A 126 14.92 3.88 10.76
CA PHE A 126 14.90 3.63 12.20
C PHE A 126 13.47 3.63 12.73
N GLN A 127 13.11 2.56 13.42
CA GLN A 127 11.87 2.44 14.18
C GLN A 127 12.17 1.80 15.52
N CYS A 128 11.59 2.35 16.58
CA CYS A 128 11.64 1.79 17.92
C CYS A 128 10.23 1.69 18.47
N THR A 129 9.81 0.49 18.84
CA THR A 129 8.50 0.23 19.42
C THR A 129 8.68 -0.41 20.79
N PHE A 130 7.95 0.10 21.75
CA PHE A 130 7.88 -0.45 23.10
C PHE A 130 6.41 -0.60 23.51
N ASP A 131 5.92 -1.85 23.57
CA ASP A 131 4.59 -2.19 24.02
C ASP A 131 4.65 -2.77 25.43
N PHE A 132 3.85 -2.25 26.32
CA PHE A 132 3.73 -2.69 27.68
C PHE A 132 2.27 -2.99 28.01
N TYR A 133 1.99 -4.23 28.41
CA TYR A 133 0.66 -4.65 28.81
C TYR A 133 0.72 -5.41 30.13
N PHE A 134 -0.13 -5.03 31.04
CA PHE A 134 -0.23 -5.75 32.31
C PHE A 134 -1.69 -5.75 32.79
N ASN A 135 -2.10 -6.88 33.37
CA ASN A 135 -3.33 -7.01 34.10
C ASN A 135 -3.09 -7.93 35.33
N ARG A 136 -4.15 -8.24 36.12
CA ARG A 136 -4.04 -9.08 37.31
C ARG A 136 -3.40 -10.44 37.06
N PHE A 137 -3.51 -10.98 35.86
CA PHE A 137 -3.11 -12.36 35.50
C PHE A 137 -1.90 -12.42 34.60
N GLU A 138 -1.53 -11.34 33.93
CA GLU A 138 -0.58 -11.40 32.86
C GLU A 138 0.22 -10.12 32.76
N PHE A 139 1.53 -10.29 32.53
CA PHE A 139 2.46 -9.25 32.17
C PHE A 139 3.08 -9.59 30.82
N LYS A 140 2.97 -8.69 29.87
CA LYS A 140 3.62 -8.80 28.57
C LYS A 140 4.39 -7.53 28.25
N ASN A 141 5.60 -7.69 27.77
CA ASN A 141 6.34 -6.61 27.17
C ASN A 141 6.78 -7.00 25.76
N TYR A 142 6.84 -6.04 24.90
CA TYR A 142 7.40 -6.18 23.55
C TYR A 142 8.31 -5.00 23.28
N PHE A 143 9.55 -5.30 22.95
CA PHE A 143 10.52 -4.32 22.51
C PHE A 143 11.00 -4.69 21.11
N SER A 144 10.95 -3.75 20.19
CA SER A 144 11.49 -3.92 18.85
C SER A 144 12.24 -2.66 18.44
N MET A 145 13.49 -2.83 18.05
CA MET A 145 14.31 -1.78 17.49
C MET A 145 14.80 -2.21 16.11
N LYS A 146 14.51 -1.42 15.10
CA LYS A 146 14.96 -1.65 13.73
C LYS A 146 16.20 -0.82 13.46
N LYS A 147 17.20 -1.44 12.85
CA LYS A 147 18.46 -0.77 12.52
C LYS A 147 18.27 0.23 11.37
N PHE A 148 19.05 1.28 11.37
CA PHE A 148 19.22 2.17 10.22
C PHE A 148 19.79 1.42 9.02
N CYS A 149 19.16 1.57 7.87
CA CYS A 149 19.68 1.12 6.58
C CYS A 149 20.12 2.28 5.68
N ASN A 150 20.00 3.53 6.13
CA ASN A 150 20.27 4.75 5.37
C ASN A 150 21.73 4.90 4.87
N PHE A 151 22.65 4.12 5.42
CA PHE A 151 24.06 4.06 4.96
C PHE A 151 24.33 2.92 3.98
N LYS A 152 23.34 2.03 3.74
CA LYS A 152 23.48 0.87 2.89
C LYS A 152 22.78 1.08 1.56
N GLU A 153 23.33 0.52 0.51
CA GLU A 153 22.63 0.37 -0.76
C GLU A 153 21.67 -0.83 -0.68
N PHE A 154 20.54 -0.70 -1.32
CA PHE A 154 19.58 -1.80 -1.43
C PHE A 154 20.11 -2.82 -2.44
N ASN A 155 20.16 -4.09 -2.06
CA ASN A 155 20.44 -5.19 -2.96
C ASN A 155 19.13 -5.67 -3.57
N ARG A 156 18.95 -5.44 -4.87
CA ARG A 156 17.76 -5.89 -5.60
C ARG A 156 17.57 -7.38 -5.46
N GLU A 157 16.34 -7.78 -5.19
CA GLU A 157 15.97 -9.18 -5.17
C GLU A 157 15.77 -9.73 -6.60
N PRO A 158 15.77 -11.08 -6.78
CA PRO A 158 15.43 -11.69 -8.07
C PRO A 158 14.06 -11.21 -8.58
N LYS A 159 13.82 -11.40 -9.87
CA LYS A 159 12.55 -11.00 -10.52
C LYS A 159 11.33 -11.47 -9.72
N GLY A 160 10.47 -10.53 -9.35
CA GLY A 160 9.29 -10.76 -8.51
C GLY A 160 9.51 -10.49 -7.01
N GLY A 161 10.75 -10.26 -6.56
CA GLY A 161 11.06 -9.71 -5.24
C GLY A 161 11.14 -8.19 -5.25
N HIS A 162 11.54 -7.60 -4.12
CA HIS A 162 11.64 -6.16 -3.99
C HIS A 162 12.80 -5.62 -4.85
N GLN A 163 12.53 -4.57 -5.61
CA GLN A 163 13.51 -3.87 -6.42
C GLN A 163 14.09 -2.67 -5.68
N TRP A 164 13.42 -2.20 -4.64
CA TRP A 164 13.80 -1.11 -3.74
C TRP A 164 12.97 -1.16 -2.45
N GLU A 165 13.45 -0.51 -1.42
CA GLU A 165 12.73 -0.26 -0.16
C GLU A 165 13.12 1.12 0.37
N ILE A 166 12.19 1.84 0.98
CA ILE A 166 12.45 3.17 1.56
C ILE A 166 13.28 3.05 2.84
N GLY A 167 14.20 3.99 3.04
CA GLY A 167 15.13 4.03 4.19
C GLY A 167 16.51 3.51 3.88
N TYR A 168 16.79 3.13 2.64
CA TYR A 168 18.14 2.90 2.11
C TYR A 168 18.74 4.19 1.51
N LYS A 169 20.08 4.19 1.29
CA LYS A 169 20.84 5.35 0.82
C LYS A 169 20.27 6.04 -0.42
N ASN A 170 19.81 5.24 -1.40
CA ASN A 170 19.28 5.77 -2.67
C ASN A 170 17.76 5.87 -2.71
N TYR A 171 17.06 5.45 -1.64
CA TYR A 171 15.60 5.39 -1.55
C TYR A 171 15.15 6.01 -0.24
N THR A 172 15.36 7.34 -0.10
CA THR A 172 14.98 8.07 1.10
C THR A 172 13.48 8.39 1.11
N VAL A 173 12.93 8.74 2.28
CA VAL A 173 11.54 9.18 2.40
C VAL A 173 11.31 10.45 1.58
N GLU A 174 12.27 11.37 1.60
CA GLU A 174 12.20 12.64 0.85
C GLU A 174 12.15 12.40 -0.66
N ALA A 175 12.98 11.48 -1.19
CA ALA A 175 12.97 11.13 -2.61
C ALA A 175 11.65 10.46 -3.00
N TRP A 176 11.10 9.60 -2.14
CA TRP A 176 9.80 8.98 -2.35
C TRP A 176 8.67 10.01 -2.40
N GLU A 177 8.62 10.90 -1.40
CA GLU A 177 7.58 11.92 -1.33
C GLU A 177 7.68 12.95 -2.47
N GLU A 178 8.90 13.23 -2.96
CA GLU A 178 9.07 14.05 -4.15
C GLU A 178 8.50 13.38 -5.41
N ILE A 179 8.68 12.06 -5.56
CA ILE A 179 8.03 11.30 -6.63
C ILE A 179 6.51 11.40 -6.54
N LEU A 180 5.93 11.26 -5.34
CA LEU A 180 4.49 11.40 -5.14
C LEU A 180 4.00 12.79 -5.58
N ARG A 181 4.65 13.86 -5.11
CA ARG A 181 4.28 15.25 -5.43
C ARG A 181 4.44 15.57 -6.92
N SER A 182 5.58 15.19 -7.52
CA SER A 182 5.86 15.44 -8.95
C SER A 182 4.98 14.61 -9.87
N SER A 183 4.26 13.62 -9.36
CA SER A 183 3.29 12.80 -10.09
C SER A 183 1.85 13.31 -10.00
N GLY A 184 1.61 14.50 -9.39
CA GLY A 184 0.30 15.16 -9.32
C GLY A 184 -0.44 14.95 -8.00
N TRP A 185 0.23 14.46 -6.95
CA TRP A 185 -0.40 14.15 -5.67
C TRP A 185 0.06 15.06 -4.53
N SER A 186 -0.86 15.46 -3.66
CA SER A 186 -0.61 16.14 -2.39
C SER A 186 -0.66 15.14 -1.24
N ILE A 187 0.34 15.16 -0.36
CA ILE A 187 0.38 14.30 0.82
C ILE A 187 -0.52 14.90 1.90
N LYS A 188 -1.55 14.18 2.30
CA LYS A 188 -2.47 14.57 3.41
C LYS A 188 -2.05 13.93 4.73
N ILE A 189 -1.79 12.63 4.71
CA ILE A 189 -1.37 11.87 5.88
C ILE A 189 -0.15 11.02 5.50
N ARG A 190 0.80 10.98 6.41
CA ARG A 190 1.89 9.99 6.42
C ARG A 190 1.82 9.22 7.71
N ASP A 191 1.80 7.91 7.62
CA ASP A 191 1.74 7.00 8.77
C ASP A 191 2.72 5.82 8.61
N PHE A 192 2.98 5.13 9.70
CA PHE A 192 3.92 4.01 9.73
C PHE A 192 3.31 2.82 10.45
N THR A 193 3.55 1.63 9.93
CA THR A 193 3.19 0.42 10.67
C THR A 193 4.32 0.02 11.62
N GLU A 194 3.98 -0.15 12.89
CA GLU A 194 4.93 -0.53 13.93
C GLU A 194 5.59 -1.90 13.68
N LYS A 195 4.83 -2.85 13.15
CA LYS A 195 5.22 -4.27 13.09
C LYS A 195 5.55 -4.77 11.70
N THR A 196 5.02 -4.18 10.64
CA THR A 196 5.25 -4.62 9.25
C THR A 196 6.32 -3.85 8.52
N ARG A 197 6.79 -2.74 9.08
CA ARG A 197 7.81 -1.87 8.47
C ARG A 197 7.36 -1.30 7.14
N SER A 198 6.20 -0.69 7.10
CA SER A 198 5.70 0.00 5.92
C SER A 198 5.46 1.47 6.24
N ILE A 199 5.73 2.33 5.27
CA ILE A 199 5.30 3.72 5.26
C ILE A 199 4.04 3.83 4.41
N PHE A 200 3.04 4.49 4.95
CA PHE A 200 1.75 4.74 4.31
C PHE A 200 1.59 6.21 3.99
N HIS A 201 0.93 6.48 2.88
CA HIS A 201 0.48 7.83 2.53
C HIS A 201 -0.98 7.80 2.10
N LEU A 202 -1.78 8.71 2.66
CA LEU A 202 -3.02 9.17 2.05
C LEU A 202 -2.70 10.41 1.22
N LEU A 203 -3.02 10.34 -0.05
CA LEU A 203 -2.76 11.37 -1.04
C LEU A 203 -4.07 11.89 -1.62
N GLU A 204 -4.07 13.16 -2.00
CA GLU A 204 -5.16 13.83 -2.69
C GLU A 204 -4.68 14.37 -4.04
N SER A 205 -5.53 14.28 -5.06
CA SER A 205 -5.22 14.80 -6.40
C SER A 205 -5.10 16.31 -6.39
N ASN A 206 -4.06 16.85 -7.04
CA ASN A 206 -3.85 18.30 -7.18
C ASN A 206 -4.85 18.98 -8.13
N ASN A 207 -5.75 18.26 -8.78
CA ASN A 207 -6.74 18.81 -9.74
C ASN A 207 -7.92 19.53 -9.06
N ASN A 208 -7.95 19.64 -7.73
CA ASN A 208 -9.05 20.25 -6.95
C ASN A 208 -8.81 21.74 -6.58
N SER A 209 -7.97 22.44 -7.32
CA SER A 209 -7.77 23.89 -7.15
C SER A 209 -8.25 24.73 -8.31
#